data_5708603a242e17785aef5599c42b8fce
#
_entry.id   5708603a242e17785aef5599c42b8fce
#
_cell.length_a   1.000
_cell.length_b   1.000
_cell.length_c   1.000
_cell.angle_alpha   90.00
_cell.angle_beta   90.00
_cell.angle_gamma   90.00
#
_symmetry.space_group_name_H-M   'P 1'
#
loop_
_entity.id
_entity.type
_entity.pdbx_description
1 polymer ?
#
loop_
_entity_poly.entity_id
_entity_poly.type
_entity_poly.pdbx_seq_one_letter_code
_entity_poly.pdbx_strand_id
1 'polypeptide(L)'
;IVMDQPPQVIGQGNSPKYEIIEKQGLKMVKATIANDTVRAESGALHYMKGEVELESKLPGAGGILKSLVTKENIFRPTYTGTGEVYFGPPIFGEYNTLVLNGDSWVLDRGAYVCSDISVEVGVVRNKLLTGLAGGEGLFQTSVSGHGTVIFQSDGPVEIIELNNETLTVDGNFAVARQSHLDYKMTKAAKGWIASATSGEGLVN
;
A
#
# COMPACT_ATOMS: atom_id res chain seq x y z
N ILE A 1 -15.15 -9.31 12.31
CA ILE A 1 -14.82 -10.67 12.79
C ILE A 1 -13.33 -10.70 12.99
N VAL A 2 -12.93 -10.69 14.26
CA VAL A 2 -11.54 -10.88 14.67
C VAL A 2 -11.20 -12.34 14.37
N MET A 3 -10.37 -12.60 13.38
CA MET A 3 -9.70 -13.88 13.28
C MET A 3 -8.33 -13.73 13.91
N ASP A 4 -8.21 -14.28 15.12
CA ASP A 4 -6.93 -14.58 15.74
C ASP A 4 -6.32 -15.71 14.91
N GLN A 5 -5.50 -15.35 13.93
CA GLN A 5 -4.83 -16.34 13.07
C GLN A 5 -3.34 -16.35 13.42
N PRO A 6 -2.76 -17.55 13.57
CA PRO A 6 -1.31 -17.69 13.69
C PRO A 6 -0.62 -17.09 12.46
N PRO A 7 0.68 -16.73 12.55
CA PRO A 7 1.42 -16.12 11.44
C PRO A 7 1.23 -16.95 10.17
N GLN A 8 0.47 -16.39 9.22
CA GLN A 8 0.21 -17.08 7.97
C GLN A 8 1.44 -16.91 7.07
N VAL A 9 2.09 -18.03 6.79
CA VAL A 9 3.04 -18.11 5.68
C VAL A 9 2.22 -18.14 4.40
N ILE A 10 2.16 -17.02 3.69
CA ILE A 10 1.37 -16.91 2.46
C ILE A 10 2.34 -16.78 1.29
N GLY A 11 2.23 -17.71 0.38
CA GLY A 11 2.87 -17.73 -0.92
C GLY A 11 2.38 -18.95 -1.68
N GLN A 12 1.71 -18.74 -2.80
CA GLN A 12 1.35 -19.82 -3.73
C GLN A 12 2.55 -20.12 -4.65
N GLY A 13 3.61 -20.64 -4.08
CA GLY A 13 4.81 -20.93 -4.84
C GLY A 13 6.00 -21.20 -3.93
N ASN A 14 7.17 -21.48 -4.53
CA ASN A 14 8.39 -21.69 -3.76
C ASN A 14 9.04 -20.39 -3.27
N SER A 15 8.70 -19.22 -3.81
CA SER A 15 9.27 -17.90 -3.49
C SER A 15 8.51 -16.77 -4.24
N PRO A 16 8.44 -15.52 -3.70
CA PRO A 16 8.78 -15.14 -2.33
C PRO A 16 7.79 -15.68 -1.29
N LYS A 17 8.24 -15.89 -0.07
CA LYS A 17 7.38 -16.23 1.08
C LYS A 17 7.36 -15.06 2.04
N TYR A 18 6.18 -14.63 2.44
CA TYR A 18 6.01 -13.53 3.40
C TYR A 18 5.56 -14.05 4.75
N GLU A 19 6.11 -13.45 5.78
CA GLU A 19 5.84 -13.77 7.17
C GLU A 19 5.76 -12.47 7.97
N ILE A 20 4.66 -12.26 8.67
CA ILE A 20 4.53 -11.13 9.60
C ILE A 20 5.12 -11.57 10.93
N ILE A 21 6.21 -10.93 11.31
CA ILE A 21 6.92 -11.22 12.56
C ILE A 21 6.52 -10.18 13.60
N GLU A 22 6.10 -10.66 14.76
CA GLU A 22 5.84 -9.82 15.91
C GLU A 22 6.85 -10.10 17.03
N LYS A 23 7.40 -9.03 17.57
CA LYS A 23 8.29 -9.08 18.73
C LYS A 23 8.05 -7.89 19.64
N GLN A 24 7.59 -8.15 20.86
CA GLN A 24 7.30 -7.11 21.86
C GLN A 24 6.32 -6.02 21.38
N GLY A 25 5.29 -6.43 20.63
CA GLY A 25 4.32 -5.52 20.04
C GLY A 25 4.80 -4.79 18.78
N LEU A 26 6.04 -5.01 18.35
CA LEU A 26 6.56 -4.50 17.09
C LEU A 26 6.37 -5.53 16.00
N LYS A 27 5.80 -5.11 14.88
CA LYS A 27 5.59 -5.95 13.71
C LYS A 27 6.52 -5.55 12.58
N MET A 28 6.96 -6.52 11.81
CA MET A 28 7.71 -6.33 10.57
C MET A 28 7.36 -7.45 9.59
N VAL A 29 7.56 -7.20 8.32
CA VAL A 29 7.40 -8.18 7.25
C VAL A 29 8.75 -8.80 6.92
N LYS A 30 8.82 -10.11 7.00
CA LYS A 30 9.96 -10.88 6.48
C LYS A 30 9.58 -11.46 5.13
N ALA A 31 10.34 -11.15 4.10
CA ALA A 31 10.28 -11.80 2.80
C ALA A 31 11.47 -12.77 2.66
N THR A 32 11.18 -14.04 2.48
CA THR A 32 12.20 -15.05 2.16
C THR A 32 12.20 -15.28 0.66
N ILE A 33 13.34 -15.03 0.01
CA ILE A 33 13.54 -15.19 -1.43
C ILE A 33 14.59 -16.26 -1.73
N ALA A 34 14.36 -17.02 -2.80
CA ALA A 34 15.25 -18.09 -3.25
C ALA A 34 15.45 -17.97 -4.77
N ASN A 35 16.51 -17.26 -5.17
CA ASN A 35 16.79 -16.86 -6.54
C ASN A 35 15.59 -16.13 -7.16
N ASP A 36 15.06 -15.16 -6.44
CA ASP A 36 13.83 -14.44 -6.76
C ASP A 36 13.95 -12.95 -6.44
N THR A 37 12.91 -12.19 -6.74
CA THR A 37 12.87 -10.74 -6.57
C THR A 37 11.60 -10.30 -5.85
N VAL A 38 11.76 -9.43 -4.87
CA VAL A 38 10.67 -8.71 -4.20
C VAL A 38 10.78 -7.22 -4.45
N ARG A 39 9.65 -6.55 -4.65
CA ARG A 39 9.57 -5.08 -4.75
C ARG A 39 9.03 -4.51 -3.45
N ALA A 40 9.56 -3.36 -3.02
CA ALA A 40 9.09 -2.71 -1.81
C ALA A 40 8.90 -1.20 -1.99
N GLU A 41 8.21 -0.59 -1.03
CA GLU A 41 8.12 0.86 -0.95
C GLU A 41 9.48 1.47 -0.60
N SER A 42 9.74 2.66 -1.10
CA SER A 42 10.98 3.38 -0.79
C SER A 42 11.09 3.67 0.70
N GLY A 43 12.21 3.29 1.30
CA GLY A 43 12.45 3.45 2.73
C GLY A 43 11.85 2.37 3.64
N ALA A 44 11.20 1.33 3.07
CA ALA A 44 10.64 0.23 3.85
C ALA A 44 11.69 -0.77 4.37
N LEU A 45 12.90 -0.78 3.83
CA LEU A 45 13.94 -1.72 4.24
C LEU A 45 14.39 -1.47 5.68
N HIS A 46 14.32 -2.49 6.53
CA HIS A 46 14.97 -2.51 7.84
C HIS A 46 16.38 -3.11 7.74
N TYR A 47 16.48 -4.33 7.29
CA TYR A 47 17.73 -5.04 7.05
C TYR A 47 17.51 -6.24 6.11
N MET A 48 18.59 -6.79 5.60
CA MET A 48 18.57 -8.00 4.79
C MET A 48 19.71 -8.93 5.20
N LYS A 49 19.55 -10.22 4.95
CA LYS A 49 20.50 -11.28 5.30
C LYS A 49 20.57 -12.30 4.17
N GLY A 50 21.79 -12.73 3.82
CA GLY A 50 22.06 -13.67 2.73
C GLY A 50 22.64 -12.94 1.51
N GLU A 51 22.58 -13.59 0.37
CA GLU A 51 23.06 -13.04 -0.92
C GLU A 51 21.90 -12.31 -1.60
N VAL A 52 21.66 -11.09 -1.18
CA VAL A 52 20.57 -10.24 -1.68
C VAL A 52 21.15 -8.92 -2.17
N GLU A 53 20.83 -8.55 -3.38
CA GLU A 53 21.21 -7.28 -3.99
C GLU A 53 20.02 -6.32 -4.02
N LEU A 54 20.27 -5.08 -3.62
CA LEU A 54 19.34 -3.97 -3.75
C LEU A 54 19.56 -3.30 -5.11
N GLU A 55 18.58 -3.39 -5.99
CA GLU A 55 18.55 -2.63 -7.22
C GLU A 55 17.70 -1.37 -7.07
N SER A 56 18.36 -0.25 -7.28
CA SER A 56 17.79 1.08 -7.27
C SER A 56 18.00 1.72 -8.64
N LYS A 57 17.07 1.51 -9.56
CA LYS A 57 17.13 2.16 -10.88
C LYS A 57 16.74 3.63 -10.71
N LEU A 58 17.73 4.49 -10.52
CA LEU A 58 17.54 5.91 -10.70
C LEU A 58 17.12 6.15 -12.16
N PRO A 59 16.05 6.93 -12.43
CA PRO A 59 15.77 7.38 -13.78
C PRO A 59 17.03 8.04 -14.32
N GLY A 60 17.46 7.70 -15.54
CA GLY A 60 18.59 8.37 -16.19
C GLY A 60 18.38 9.90 -16.19
N ALA A 61 19.46 10.67 -16.36
CA ALA A 61 19.47 12.14 -16.17
C ALA A 61 18.30 12.90 -16.88
N GLY A 62 17.78 12.38 -18.00
CA GLY A 62 16.58 12.91 -18.66
C GLY A 62 15.25 12.47 -18.02
N GLY A 63 15.24 11.35 -17.27
CA GLY A 63 14.08 10.83 -16.55
C GLY A 63 13.88 11.51 -15.21
N ILE A 64 14.97 11.95 -14.55
CA ILE A 64 14.91 12.67 -13.26
C ILE A 64 14.13 13.98 -13.41
N LEU A 65 14.40 14.74 -14.47
CA LEU A 65 13.71 16.01 -14.73
C LEU A 65 12.22 15.80 -15.01
N LYS A 66 11.88 14.72 -15.72
CA LYS A 66 10.49 14.35 -16.04
C LYS A 66 9.73 13.80 -14.83
N SER A 67 10.38 12.99 -13.99
CA SER A 67 9.79 12.46 -12.76
C SER A 67 9.58 13.52 -11.68
N LEU A 68 10.46 14.53 -11.61
CA LEU A 68 10.30 15.69 -10.72
C LEU A 68 9.10 16.58 -11.13
N VAL A 69 8.81 16.65 -12.44
CA VAL A 69 7.70 17.45 -12.98
C VAL A 69 6.36 16.72 -12.88
N THR A 70 6.35 15.40 -13.07
CA THR A 70 5.09 14.63 -13.11
C THR A 70 4.71 14.01 -11.78
N LYS A 71 5.62 13.90 -10.80
CA LYS A 71 5.42 13.18 -9.52
C LYS A 71 4.85 11.74 -9.69
N GLU A 72 4.88 11.21 -10.93
CA GLU A 72 4.17 9.99 -11.31
C GLU A 72 5.02 8.70 -11.16
N ASN A 73 6.34 8.83 -11.07
CA ASN A 73 7.22 7.68 -10.86
C ASN A 73 7.69 7.64 -9.40
N ILE A 74 6.85 7.10 -8.54
CA ILE A 74 7.31 6.69 -7.21
C ILE A 74 8.29 5.54 -7.43
N PHE A 75 9.55 5.84 -7.16
CA PHE A 75 10.62 4.87 -7.27
C PHE A 75 10.42 3.77 -6.20
N ARG A 76 10.34 2.53 -6.65
CA ARG A 76 10.22 1.35 -5.77
C ARG A 76 11.42 0.44 -5.97
N PRO A 77 12.28 0.30 -4.95
CA PRO A 77 13.43 -0.58 -5.03
C PRO A 77 13.02 -2.05 -5.16
N THR A 78 13.90 -2.84 -5.79
CA THR A 78 13.79 -4.29 -5.87
C THR A 78 14.95 -4.95 -5.15
N TYR A 79 14.70 -6.10 -4.56
CA TYR A 79 15.64 -6.90 -3.80
C TYR A 79 15.68 -8.28 -4.46
N THR A 80 16.83 -8.65 -5.01
CA THR A 80 17.00 -9.87 -5.83
C THR A 80 18.07 -10.76 -5.24
N GLY A 81 17.84 -12.07 -5.21
CA GLY A 81 18.82 -13.03 -4.78
C GLY A 81 18.26 -14.18 -3.94
N THR A 82 19.05 -14.64 -2.97
CA THR A 82 18.69 -15.71 -2.04
C THR A 82 18.96 -15.28 -0.62
N GLY A 83 17.91 -15.19 0.19
CA GLY A 83 18.05 -14.74 1.56
C GLY A 83 16.73 -14.25 2.16
N GLU A 84 16.86 -13.39 3.15
CA GLU A 84 15.76 -12.81 3.90
C GLU A 84 15.84 -11.28 3.84
N VAL A 85 14.73 -10.64 3.53
CA VAL A 85 14.61 -9.17 3.52
C VAL A 85 13.51 -8.77 4.50
N TYR A 86 13.79 -7.79 5.33
CA TYR A 86 12.89 -7.36 6.39
C TYR A 86 12.43 -5.93 6.12
N PHE A 87 11.11 -5.78 6.03
CA PHE A 87 10.45 -4.53 5.70
C PHE A 87 9.54 -4.05 6.82
N GLY A 88 9.38 -2.76 6.90
CA GLY A 88 8.39 -2.11 7.74
C GLY A 88 8.56 -0.60 7.72
N PRO A 89 7.52 0.16 8.02
CA PRO A 89 7.67 1.58 8.26
C PRO A 89 8.32 1.80 9.64
N PRO A 90 8.88 2.98 9.87
CA PRO A 90 9.39 3.37 11.19
C PRO A 90 8.29 3.58 12.24
N ILE A 91 7.03 3.46 11.85
CA ILE A 91 5.84 3.69 12.70
C ILE A 91 5.12 2.37 12.90
N PHE A 92 4.56 2.16 14.08
CA PHE A 92 3.78 0.99 14.44
C PHE A 92 2.51 0.88 13.58
N GLY A 93 2.18 -0.33 13.16
CA GLY A 93 0.99 -0.61 12.38
C GLY A 93 0.70 -2.10 12.28
N GLU A 94 -0.45 -2.42 11.74
CA GLU A 94 -0.83 -3.77 11.37
C GLU A 94 -0.43 -4.05 9.92
N TYR A 95 -0.01 -5.30 9.62
CA TYR A 95 0.26 -5.73 8.27
C TYR A 95 -0.81 -6.69 7.79
N ASN A 96 -1.20 -6.51 6.55
CA ASN A 96 -2.25 -7.27 5.91
C ASN A 96 -1.73 -7.85 4.60
N THR A 97 -2.26 -8.99 4.22
CA THR A 97 -1.92 -9.67 2.97
C THR A 97 -3.09 -9.61 2.00
N LEU A 98 -2.79 -9.22 0.77
CA LEU A 98 -3.70 -9.24 -0.35
C LEU A 98 -3.13 -10.14 -1.43
N VAL A 99 -3.85 -11.20 -1.80
CA VAL A 99 -3.50 -12.10 -2.89
C VAL A 99 -4.29 -11.71 -4.12
N LEU A 100 -3.59 -11.28 -5.17
CA LEU A 100 -4.17 -10.89 -6.45
C LEU A 100 -4.28 -12.11 -7.37
N ASN A 101 -5.45 -12.31 -7.94
CA ASN A 101 -5.76 -13.39 -8.91
C ASN A 101 -6.27 -12.82 -10.25
N GLY A 102 -5.63 -11.77 -10.76
CA GLY A 102 -6.01 -11.05 -11.97
C GLY A 102 -6.86 -9.83 -11.70
N ASP A 103 -7.14 -9.53 -10.46
CA ASP A 103 -7.89 -8.35 -10.01
C ASP A 103 -6.98 -7.13 -9.79
N SER A 104 -7.61 -6.01 -9.48
CA SER A 104 -6.93 -4.73 -9.29
C SER A 104 -7.49 -4.00 -8.07
N TRP A 105 -6.58 -3.46 -7.26
CA TRP A 105 -6.90 -2.75 -6.02
C TRP A 105 -6.21 -1.40 -5.97
N VAL A 106 -6.77 -0.51 -5.19
CA VAL A 106 -6.18 0.79 -4.84
C VAL A 106 -5.98 0.82 -3.33
N LEU A 107 -4.74 1.01 -2.94
CA LEU A 107 -4.31 1.15 -1.56
C LEU A 107 -4.18 2.63 -1.21
N ASP A 108 -4.51 2.98 0.00
CA ASP A 108 -4.37 4.35 0.46
C ASP A 108 -2.90 4.80 0.50
N ARG A 109 -2.71 6.11 0.65
CA ARG A 109 -1.38 6.72 0.68
C ARG A 109 -0.54 6.13 1.80
N GLY A 110 0.63 5.58 1.43
CA GLY A 110 1.58 4.99 2.38
C GLY A 110 1.21 3.59 2.87
N ALA A 111 0.08 3.01 2.43
CA ALA A 111 -0.31 1.68 2.85
C ALA A 111 0.52 0.55 2.18
N TYR A 112 1.01 0.74 0.97
CA TYR A 112 1.83 -0.27 0.29
C TYR A 112 3.17 -0.49 1.02
N VAL A 113 3.56 -1.75 1.23
CA VAL A 113 4.82 -2.14 1.87
C VAL A 113 5.73 -2.89 0.89
N CYS A 114 5.29 -4.03 0.39
CA CYS A 114 6.05 -4.83 -0.57
C CYS A 114 5.13 -5.78 -1.35
N SER A 115 5.65 -6.34 -2.45
CA SER A 115 4.92 -7.31 -3.26
C SER A 115 5.85 -8.20 -4.06
N ASP A 116 5.28 -9.29 -4.59
CA ASP A 116 5.91 -10.07 -5.64
C ASP A 116 6.23 -9.17 -6.84
N ILE A 117 7.29 -9.52 -7.57
CA ILE A 117 7.69 -8.76 -8.76
C ILE A 117 6.67 -8.84 -9.90
N SER A 118 5.87 -9.91 -9.93
CA SER A 118 4.77 -10.12 -10.88
C SER A 118 3.59 -9.17 -10.70
N VAL A 119 3.48 -8.53 -9.54
CA VAL A 119 2.46 -7.52 -9.29
C VAL A 119 2.84 -6.21 -9.98
N GLU A 120 1.92 -5.69 -10.77
CA GLU A 120 2.04 -4.33 -11.32
C GLU A 120 1.69 -3.30 -10.25
N VAL A 121 2.61 -2.40 -9.96
CA VAL A 121 2.42 -1.35 -8.96
C VAL A 121 2.49 0.01 -9.62
N GLY A 122 1.40 0.76 -9.55
CA GLY A 122 1.22 2.07 -10.15
C GLY A 122 0.77 3.14 -9.16
N VAL A 123 0.38 4.29 -9.70
CA VAL A 123 -0.14 5.43 -8.94
C VAL A 123 -1.48 5.86 -9.50
N VAL A 124 -2.47 6.02 -8.64
CA VAL A 124 -3.76 6.60 -8.97
C VAL A 124 -3.83 8.01 -8.39
N ARG A 125 -4.17 8.97 -9.23
CA ARG A 125 -4.42 10.35 -8.82
C ARG A 125 -5.91 10.59 -8.73
N ASN A 126 -6.42 10.71 -7.53
CA ASN A 126 -7.78 11.16 -7.31
C ASN A 126 -7.84 12.68 -7.43
N LYS A 127 -8.72 13.18 -8.28
CA LYS A 127 -9.00 14.62 -8.36
C LYS A 127 -9.79 14.99 -7.12
N LEU A 128 -9.12 15.52 -6.11
CA LEU A 128 -9.78 16.23 -5.03
C LEU A 128 -10.64 17.36 -5.63
N LEU A 129 -11.78 17.62 -5.00
CA LEU A 129 -12.57 18.81 -5.28
C LEU A 129 -11.63 20.01 -5.28
N THR A 130 -11.43 20.57 -6.47
CA THR A 130 -10.61 21.76 -6.69
C THR A 130 -11.09 22.85 -5.74
N GLY A 131 -10.26 23.20 -4.76
CA GLY A 131 -10.52 24.30 -3.83
C GLY A 131 -10.30 24.03 -2.34
N LEU A 132 -10.12 22.77 -1.89
CA LEU A 132 -10.07 22.45 -0.46
C LEU A 132 -8.71 22.02 0.09
N ALA A 133 -7.77 21.59 -0.75
CA ALA A 133 -6.45 21.14 -0.30
C ALA A 133 -5.33 21.63 -1.24
N GLY A 134 -5.28 22.92 -1.54
CA GLY A 134 -4.14 23.52 -2.26
C GLY A 134 -3.88 22.99 -3.67
N GLY A 135 -4.84 22.33 -4.32
CA GLY A 135 -4.72 21.86 -5.71
C GLY A 135 -3.84 20.61 -5.91
N GLU A 136 -3.26 20.05 -4.86
CA GLU A 136 -2.52 18.78 -4.92
C GLU A 136 -3.51 17.63 -4.77
N GLY A 137 -3.70 16.82 -5.83
CA GLY A 137 -4.53 15.62 -5.77
C GLY A 137 -3.98 14.58 -4.78
N LEU A 138 -4.86 13.76 -4.21
CA LEU A 138 -4.45 12.62 -3.39
C LEU A 138 -3.85 11.54 -4.30
N PHE A 139 -2.61 11.14 -4.03
CA PHE A 139 -1.95 10.03 -4.72
C PHE A 139 -2.12 8.76 -3.90
N GLN A 140 -2.67 7.73 -4.51
CA GLN A 140 -2.85 6.40 -3.95
C GLN A 140 -2.07 5.38 -4.78
N THR A 141 -1.77 4.21 -4.22
CA THR A 141 -1.05 3.15 -4.92
C THR A 141 -2.04 2.17 -5.55
N SER A 142 -1.94 1.94 -6.86
CA SER A 142 -2.66 0.83 -7.51
C SER A 142 -1.80 -0.41 -7.55
N VAL A 143 -2.42 -1.57 -7.33
CA VAL A 143 -1.80 -2.89 -7.47
C VAL A 143 -2.69 -3.78 -8.32
N SER A 144 -2.11 -4.54 -9.26
CA SER A 144 -2.88 -5.39 -10.17
C SER A 144 -2.08 -6.59 -10.66
N GLY A 145 -2.77 -7.57 -11.23
CA GLY A 145 -2.18 -8.77 -11.80
C GLY A 145 -2.26 -9.98 -10.88
N HIS A 146 -1.18 -10.73 -10.75
CA HIS A 146 -1.15 -11.96 -9.97
C HIS A 146 0.03 -11.93 -9.00
N GLY A 147 -0.21 -12.29 -7.75
CA GLY A 147 0.83 -12.37 -6.73
C GLY A 147 0.38 -11.79 -5.39
N THR A 148 1.31 -11.76 -4.45
CA THR A 148 1.08 -11.32 -3.09
C THR A 148 1.49 -9.87 -2.92
N VAL A 149 0.65 -9.09 -2.26
CA VAL A 149 0.91 -7.73 -1.82
C VAL A 149 0.80 -7.67 -0.31
N ILE A 150 1.77 -7.07 0.34
CA ILE A 150 1.69 -6.73 1.75
C ILE A 150 1.43 -5.23 1.86
N PHE A 151 0.41 -4.88 2.62
CA PHE A 151 0.08 -3.50 2.94
C PHE A 151 -0.10 -3.31 4.45
N GLN A 152 0.02 -2.08 4.90
CA GLN A 152 -0.13 -1.70 6.30
C GLN A 152 -1.40 -0.90 6.55
N SER A 153 -1.87 -0.95 7.79
CA SER A 153 -2.95 -0.13 8.33
C SER A 153 -2.60 0.32 9.76
N ASP A 154 -3.22 1.40 10.22
CA ASP A 154 -3.02 1.91 11.57
C ASP A 154 -3.63 1.00 12.66
N GLY A 155 -4.51 0.10 12.26
CA GLY A 155 -5.20 -0.85 13.14
C GLY A 155 -5.77 -2.03 12.36
N PRO A 156 -6.58 -2.88 13.02
CA PRO A 156 -7.22 -4.03 12.39
C PRO A 156 -8.06 -3.64 11.18
N VAL A 157 -8.02 -4.45 10.13
CA VAL A 157 -8.79 -4.23 8.90
C VAL A 157 -10.08 -5.04 8.94
N GLU A 158 -11.19 -4.37 8.64
CA GLU A 158 -12.48 -5.00 8.39
C GLU A 158 -12.74 -5.04 6.87
N ILE A 159 -13.21 -6.18 6.38
CA ILE A 159 -13.61 -6.34 4.98
C ILE A 159 -15.11 -6.10 4.87
N ILE A 160 -15.50 -5.13 4.07
CA ILE A 160 -16.90 -4.79 3.82
C ILE A 160 -17.24 -5.07 2.36
N GLU A 161 -18.19 -5.96 2.14
CA GLU A 161 -18.72 -6.26 0.81
C GLU A 161 -19.92 -5.35 0.50
N LEU A 162 -19.88 -4.66 -0.64
CA LEU A 162 -20.94 -3.75 -1.06
C LEU A 162 -21.82 -4.40 -2.15
N ASN A 163 -23.13 -4.47 -1.89
CA ASN A 163 -24.13 -5.04 -2.79
C ASN A 163 -25.11 -3.95 -3.25
N ASN A 164 -24.76 -3.17 -4.28
CA ASN A 164 -25.55 -2.02 -4.77
C ASN A 164 -25.85 -0.97 -3.68
N GLU A 165 -24.94 -0.77 -2.78
CA GLU A 165 -25.05 0.19 -1.69
C GLU A 165 -23.83 1.13 -1.66
N THR A 166 -23.93 2.18 -0.87
CA THR A 166 -22.86 3.15 -0.69
C THR A 166 -22.35 3.08 0.72
N LEU A 167 -21.05 2.93 0.86
CA LEU A 167 -20.35 3.09 2.13
C LEU A 167 -19.74 4.50 2.17
N THR A 168 -19.90 5.19 3.28
CA THR A 168 -19.20 6.45 3.54
C THR A 168 -18.23 6.23 4.69
N VAL A 169 -16.95 6.52 4.46
CA VAL A 169 -15.88 6.37 5.45
C VAL A 169 -15.17 7.70 5.64
N ASP A 170 -14.72 7.97 6.84
CA ASP A 170 -13.95 9.18 7.11
C ASP A 170 -12.45 8.96 6.81
N GLY A 171 -11.85 9.97 6.18
CA GLY A 171 -10.42 10.11 5.99
C GLY A 171 -9.70 8.85 5.49
N ASN A 172 -8.73 8.39 6.28
CA ASN A 172 -7.82 7.30 5.93
C ASN A 172 -8.35 5.89 6.29
N PHE A 173 -9.60 5.79 6.72
CA PHE A 173 -10.17 4.49 7.11
C PHE A 173 -10.45 3.55 5.94
N ALA A 174 -10.50 4.07 4.69
CA ALA A 174 -10.55 3.25 3.48
C ALA A 174 -9.14 2.85 3.03
N VAL A 175 -8.50 1.92 3.75
CA VAL A 175 -7.10 1.52 3.54
C VAL A 175 -6.88 0.84 2.19
N ALA A 176 -7.85 0.04 1.73
CA ALA A 176 -7.79 -0.65 0.44
C ALA A 176 -9.20 -0.78 -0.16
N ARG A 177 -9.29 -0.68 -1.48
CA ARG A 177 -10.53 -0.91 -2.22
C ARG A 177 -10.29 -1.55 -3.57
N GLN A 178 -11.26 -2.28 -4.09
CA GLN A 178 -11.22 -2.76 -5.45
C GLN A 178 -11.29 -1.58 -6.43
N SER A 179 -10.51 -1.64 -7.51
CA SER A 179 -10.37 -0.51 -8.45
C SER A 179 -11.64 -0.16 -9.21
N HIS A 180 -12.57 -1.12 -9.34
CA HIS A 180 -13.83 -0.92 -10.08
C HIS A 180 -14.90 -0.17 -9.28
N LEU A 181 -14.72 0.01 -7.96
CA LEU A 181 -15.67 0.75 -7.13
C LEU A 181 -15.64 2.24 -7.48
N ASP A 182 -16.83 2.83 -7.62
CA ASP A 182 -16.97 4.27 -7.80
C ASP A 182 -16.57 4.98 -6.48
N TYR A 183 -15.46 5.68 -6.52
CA TYR A 183 -14.86 6.31 -5.35
C TYR A 183 -14.91 7.84 -5.46
N LYS A 184 -15.53 8.48 -4.49
CA LYS A 184 -15.70 9.93 -4.45
C LYS A 184 -15.33 10.46 -3.07
N MET A 185 -14.52 11.48 -3.04
CA MET A 185 -14.25 12.25 -1.81
C MET A 185 -15.22 13.41 -1.71
N THR A 186 -15.93 13.51 -0.60
CA THR A 186 -16.87 14.59 -0.33
C THR A 186 -16.62 15.20 1.05
N LYS A 187 -17.26 16.36 1.32
CA LYS A 187 -17.27 16.92 2.67
C LYS A 187 -18.26 16.15 3.55
N ALA A 188 -17.86 15.82 4.77
CA ALA A 188 -18.72 15.12 5.73
C ALA A 188 -20.01 15.91 6.06
N ALA A 189 -19.94 17.22 6.12
CA ALA A 189 -21.07 18.07 6.46
C ALA A 189 -21.43 19.06 5.34
N LYS A 190 -22.73 19.31 5.17
CA LYS A 190 -23.25 20.36 4.28
C LYS A 190 -22.98 21.72 4.91
N GLY A 191 -21.96 22.41 4.44
CA GLY A 191 -21.56 23.75 4.88
C GLY A 191 -20.21 23.76 5.61
N TRP A 192 -19.44 24.80 5.36
CA TRP A 192 -18.08 24.91 5.86
C TRP A 192 -18.00 25.09 7.38
N ILE A 193 -18.99 25.74 8.00
CA ILE A 193 -19.07 25.95 9.46
C ILE A 193 -19.37 24.60 10.15
N ALA A 194 -20.31 23.81 9.62
CA ALA A 194 -20.64 22.51 10.16
C ALA A 194 -19.47 21.52 10.05
N SER A 195 -18.73 21.54 8.96
CA SER A 195 -17.51 20.72 8.78
C SER A 195 -16.40 21.14 9.76
N ALA A 196 -16.23 22.43 10.03
CA ALA A 196 -15.23 22.93 10.98
C ALA A 196 -15.58 22.64 12.45
N THR A 197 -16.85 22.51 12.78
CA THR A 197 -17.32 22.27 14.17
C THR A 197 -17.56 20.82 14.49
N SER A 198 -17.77 19.95 13.49
CA SER A 198 -17.94 18.50 13.70
C SER A 198 -16.63 17.77 14.00
N GLY A 199 -15.49 18.37 13.64
CA GLY A 199 -14.20 17.69 13.69
C GLY A 199 -13.97 16.72 12.53
N GLU A 200 -15.00 16.45 11.71
CA GLU A 200 -14.92 15.57 10.55
C GLU A 200 -14.47 16.36 9.31
N GLY A 201 -13.49 15.85 8.61
CA GLY A 201 -12.90 16.49 7.45
C GLY A 201 -13.55 16.08 6.13
N LEU A 202 -12.79 15.34 5.32
CA LEU A 202 -13.24 14.73 4.07
C LEU A 202 -13.65 13.29 4.32
N VAL A 203 -14.77 12.87 3.74
CA VAL A 203 -15.22 11.48 3.73
C VAL A 203 -15.17 10.89 2.31
N ASN A 204 -15.01 9.60 2.25
CA ASN A 204 -14.89 8.82 1.01
C ASN A 204 -16.15 8.02 0.70
#